data_4d277fc381c29eb170c7171ce6724a9d
#
_entry.id   4d277fc381c29eb170c7171ce6724a9d
#
_cell.length_a   1.000
_cell.length_b   1.000
_cell.length_c   1.000
_cell.angle_alpha   90.00
_cell.angle_beta   90.00
_cell.angle_gamma   90.00
#
_symmetry.space_group_name_H-M   'P 1'
#
loop_
_entity.id
_entity.type
_entity.pdbx_description
1 polymer ?
#
loop_
_entity_poly.entity_id
_entity_poly.type
_entity_poly.pdbx_seq_one_letter_code
_entity_poly.pdbx_strand_id
1 'polypeptide(L)'
;MTFKELDLIEPILKALQQTGYTTPTPIQEQAIPVLLKGKDLLGCAQTGTGKTAAFAIPLIQRLYQSDHKKGIKALILTPTRELAIQILSLIHISEPTRLAL
;
A
#
# COMPACT_ATOMS: atom_id res chain seq x y z
N MET A 1 -9.60 11.50 -10.54
CA MET A 1 -9.31 10.05 -10.58
C MET A 1 -9.76 9.40 -9.28
N THR A 2 -10.31 8.20 -9.37
CA THR A 2 -10.72 7.44 -8.19
C THR A 2 -9.80 6.23 -8.01
N PHE A 3 -9.84 5.63 -6.82
CA PHE A 3 -9.05 4.41 -6.58
C PHE A 3 -9.46 3.26 -7.49
N LYS A 4 -10.71 3.21 -7.92
CA LYS A 4 -11.18 2.18 -8.85
C LYS A 4 -10.46 2.22 -10.19
N GLU A 5 -9.99 3.39 -10.59
CA GLU A 5 -9.30 3.58 -11.87
C GLU A 5 -7.83 3.15 -11.81
N LEU A 6 -7.33 2.78 -10.63
CA LEU A 6 -5.93 2.39 -10.43
C LEU A 6 -5.68 0.88 -10.52
N ASP A 7 -6.65 0.12 -11.01
CA ASP A 7 -6.54 -1.35 -11.18
C ASP A 7 -6.31 -2.08 -9.87
N LEU A 8 -6.92 -1.61 -8.80
CA LEU A 8 -6.83 -2.25 -7.50
C LEU A 8 -7.86 -3.36 -7.36
N ILE A 9 -7.48 -4.43 -6.66
CA ILE A 9 -8.39 -5.55 -6.42
C ILE A 9 -9.47 -5.17 -5.41
N GLU A 10 -10.57 -5.89 -5.44
CA GLU A 10 -11.75 -5.58 -4.64
C GLU A 10 -11.49 -5.52 -3.13
N PRO A 11 -10.75 -6.48 -2.53
CA PRO A 11 -10.46 -6.39 -1.08
C PRO A 11 -9.75 -5.12 -0.67
N ILE A 12 -8.85 -4.60 -1.51
CA ILE A 12 -8.15 -3.35 -1.23
C ILE A 12 -9.09 -2.17 -1.36
N LEU A 13 -9.92 -2.14 -2.40
CA LEU A 13 -10.91 -1.07 -2.57
C LEU A 13 -11.86 -1.01 -1.38
N LYS A 14 -12.28 -2.16 -0.89
CA LYS A 14 -13.16 -2.22 0.27
C LYS A 14 -12.48 -1.69 1.53
N ALA A 15 -11.21 -2.06 1.74
CA ALA A 15 -10.46 -1.57 2.88
C ALA A 15 -10.26 -0.05 2.82
N LEU A 16 -10.02 0.50 1.64
CA LEU A 16 -9.89 1.94 1.45
C LEU A 16 -11.18 2.68 1.81
N GLN A 17 -12.32 2.12 1.41
CA GLN A 17 -13.62 2.69 1.79
C GLN A 17 -13.79 2.71 3.31
N GLN A 18 -13.45 1.62 3.97
CA GLN A 18 -13.61 1.50 5.42
C GLN A 18 -12.72 2.48 6.19
N THR A 19 -11.55 2.81 5.65
CA THR A 19 -10.63 3.75 6.28
C THR A 19 -10.86 5.19 5.89
N GLY A 20 -11.85 5.46 5.01
CA GLY A 20 -12.20 6.82 4.62
C GLY A 20 -11.40 7.39 3.47
N TYR A 21 -10.59 6.58 2.80
CA TYR A 21 -9.88 7.02 1.60
C TYR A 21 -10.85 7.03 0.43
N THR A 22 -11.20 8.22 -0.05
CA THR A 22 -12.17 8.36 -1.14
C THR A 22 -11.50 8.73 -2.46
N THR A 23 -10.48 9.57 -2.41
CA THR A 23 -9.80 10.07 -3.61
C THR A 23 -8.30 9.93 -3.42
N PRO A 24 -7.56 9.39 -4.40
CA PRO A 24 -6.12 9.29 -4.27
C PRO A 24 -5.46 10.67 -4.30
N THR A 25 -4.38 10.79 -3.52
CA THR A 25 -3.54 11.99 -3.56
C THR A 25 -2.67 11.96 -4.81
N PRO A 26 -2.06 13.10 -5.21
CA PRO A 26 -1.19 13.12 -6.40
C PRO A 26 -0.07 12.09 -6.36
N ILE A 27 0.60 11.90 -5.21
CA ILE A 27 1.66 10.90 -5.12
C ILE A 27 1.11 9.48 -5.28
N GLN A 28 -0.09 9.21 -4.79
CA GLN A 28 -0.74 7.92 -4.96
C GLN A 28 -1.09 7.66 -6.41
N GLU A 29 -1.63 8.64 -7.11
CA GLU A 29 -1.97 8.50 -8.53
C GLU A 29 -0.75 8.20 -9.38
N GLN A 30 0.38 8.81 -9.06
CA GLN A 30 1.62 8.64 -9.81
C GLN A 30 2.35 7.34 -9.47
N ALA A 31 2.37 6.98 -8.20
CA ALA A 31 3.18 5.87 -7.71
C ALA A 31 2.52 4.51 -7.89
N ILE A 32 1.23 4.41 -7.60
CA ILE A 32 0.54 3.11 -7.59
C ILE A 32 0.62 2.40 -8.94
N PRO A 33 0.34 3.04 -10.08
CA PRO A 33 0.43 2.33 -11.36
C PRO A 33 1.85 1.84 -11.69
N VAL A 34 2.86 2.64 -11.36
CA VAL A 34 4.25 2.27 -11.60
C VAL A 34 4.64 1.05 -10.78
N LEU A 35 4.30 1.06 -9.52
CA LEU A 35 4.65 -0.03 -8.60
C LEU A 35 3.87 -1.31 -8.90
N LEU A 36 2.62 -1.20 -9.36
CA LEU A 36 1.85 -2.37 -9.78
C LEU A 36 2.44 -3.06 -11.00
N LYS A 37 3.16 -2.33 -11.84
CA LYS A 37 3.85 -2.90 -12.99
C LYS A 37 5.18 -3.54 -12.62
N GLY A 38 5.56 -3.51 -11.36
CA GLY A 38 6.82 -4.10 -10.89
C GLY A 38 8.04 -3.25 -11.14
N LYS A 39 7.86 -1.97 -11.43
CA LYS A 39 8.97 -1.06 -11.68
C LYS A 39 9.44 -0.42 -10.39
N ASP A 40 10.69 0.03 -10.39
CA ASP A 40 11.25 0.78 -9.27
C ASP A 40 10.76 2.22 -9.29
N LEU A 41 10.68 2.82 -8.11
CA LEU A 41 10.21 4.18 -7.96
C LEU A 41 11.01 4.90 -6.89
N LEU A 42 11.46 6.10 -7.22
CA LEU A 42 11.98 7.05 -6.24
C LEU A 42 10.97 8.18 -6.12
N GLY A 43 10.26 8.23 -4.99
CA GLY A 43 9.21 9.20 -4.78
C GLY A 43 9.55 10.13 -3.63
N CYS A 44 9.45 11.43 -3.87
CA CYS A 44 9.65 12.46 -2.87
C CYS A 44 8.36 13.25 -2.72
N ALA A 45 7.86 13.34 -1.50
CA ALA A 45 6.65 14.09 -1.20
C ALA A 45 6.69 14.57 0.25
N GLN A 46 5.96 15.61 0.53
CA GLN A 46 5.88 16.15 1.88
C GLN A 46 5.08 15.24 2.79
N THR A 47 5.31 15.38 4.10
CA THR A 47 4.54 14.67 5.11
C THR A 47 3.04 15.00 4.97
N GLY A 48 2.20 14.00 5.15
CA GLY A 48 0.76 14.20 5.06
C GLY A 48 0.19 14.11 3.65
N THR A 49 0.99 13.77 2.65
CA THR A 49 0.53 13.66 1.26
C THR A 49 0.11 12.23 0.88
N GLY A 50 0.12 11.30 1.82
CA GLY A 50 -0.29 9.93 1.55
C GLY A 50 0.81 9.05 0.99
N LYS A 51 2.10 9.37 1.23
CA LYS A 51 3.23 8.57 0.75
C LYS A 51 3.17 7.12 1.22
N THR A 52 2.79 6.91 2.46
CA THR A 52 2.76 5.56 3.02
C THR A 52 1.79 4.66 2.24
N ALA A 53 0.58 5.16 2.00
CA ALA A 53 -0.40 4.41 1.21
C ALA A 53 0.05 4.26 -0.24
N ALA A 54 0.80 5.24 -0.78
CA ALA A 54 1.26 5.19 -2.16
C ALA A 54 2.14 3.98 -2.45
N PHE A 55 2.94 3.53 -1.48
CA PHE A 55 3.73 2.31 -1.66
C PHE A 55 3.09 1.09 -1.01
N ALA A 56 2.37 1.27 0.10
CA ALA A 56 1.78 0.14 0.82
C ALA A 56 0.66 -0.53 0.02
N ILE A 57 -0.18 0.24 -0.67
CA ILE A 57 -1.28 -0.31 -1.45
C ILE A 57 -0.79 -1.24 -2.56
N PRO A 58 0.13 -0.82 -3.44
CA PRO A 58 0.66 -1.75 -4.45
C PRO A 58 1.40 -2.94 -3.84
N LEU A 59 2.11 -2.73 -2.74
CA LEU A 59 2.80 -3.81 -2.05
C LEU A 59 1.82 -4.88 -1.58
N ILE A 60 0.74 -4.47 -0.92
CA ILE A 60 -0.28 -5.40 -0.44
C ILE A 60 -0.91 -6.15 -1.61
N GLN A 61 -1.22 -5.47 -2.69
CA GLN A 61 -1.83 -6.12 -3.85
C GLN A 61 -0.89 -7.17 -4.45
N ARG A 62 0.39 -6.85 -4.58
CA ARG A 62 1.36 -7.81 -5.11
C ARG A 62 1.53 -9.01 -4.18
N LEU A 63 1.52 -8.79 -2.87
CA LEU A 63 1.56 -9.89 -1.90
C LEU A 63 0.31 -10.77 -2.02
N TYR A 64 -0.84 -10.15 -2.21
CA TYR A 64 -2.10 -10.85 -2.36
C TYR A 64 -2.12 -11.75 -3.60
N GLN A 65 -1.49 -11.30 -4.66
CA GLN A 65 -1.45 -12.01 -5.94
C GLN A 65 -0.28 -12.98 -6.06
N SER A 66 0.65 -12.93 -5.12
CA SER A 66 1.85 -13.79 -5.17
C SER A 66 1.54 -15.19 -4.65
N ASP A 67 2.44 -16.13 -4.94
CA ASP A 67 2.41 -17.46 -4.34
C ASP A 67 2.55 -17.37 -2.83
N HIS A 68 1.81 -18.23 -2.11
CA HIS A 68 1.89 -18.28 -0.65
C HIS A 68 3.04 -19.15 -0.17
N LYS A 69 4.20 -19.00 -0.78
CA LYS A 69 5.40 -19.70 -0.35
C LYS A 69 5.93 -19.08 0.94
N LYS A 70 6.55 -19.90 1.77
CA LYS A 70 7.19 -19.42 2.99
C LYS A 70 8.37 -18.52 2.64
N GLY A 71 8.64 -17.57 3.50
CA GLY A 71 9.77 -16.66 3.36
C GLY A 71 9.35 -15.20 3.41
N ILE A 72 10.35 -14.36 3.48
CA ILE A 72 10.14 -12.91 3.49
C ILE A 72 9.81 -12.45 2.07
N LYS A 73 8.66 -11.82 1.93
CA LYS A 73 8.19 -11.30 0.63
C LYS A 73 8.53 -9.84 0.42
N ALA A 74 8.64 -9.08 1.50
CA ALA A 74 8.90 -7.66 1.43
C ALA A 74 9.71 -7.22 2.64
N LEU A 75 10.56 -6.22 2.45
CA LEU A 75 11.34 -5.61 3.51
C LEU A 75 11.14 -4.11 3.44
N ILE A 76 10.72 -3.51 4.54
CA ILE A 76 10.50 -2.06 4.63
C ILE A 76 11.43 -1.50 5.69
N LEU A 77 12.28 -0.56 5.26
CA LEU A 77 13.19 0.14 6.16
C LEU A 77 12.65 1.53 6.46
N THR A 78 12.63 1.90 7.72
CA THR A 78 12.15 3.21 8.14
C THR A 78 13.16 3.85 9.10
N PRO A 79 13.22 5.19 9.13
CA PRO A 79 14.17 5.87 10.04
C PRO A 79 13.68 5.90 11.48
N THR A 80 12.39 5.73 11.76
CA THR A 80 11.84 5.80 13.10
C THR A 80 10.90 4.65 13.38
N ARG A 81 10.77 4.34 14.68
CA ARG A 81 9.84 3.32 15.14
C ARG A 81 8.38 3.72 14.92
N GLU A 82 8.09 5.01 15.12
CA GLU A 82 6.73 5.52 14.93
C GLU A 82 6.25 5.34 13.50
N LEU A 83 7.13 5.59 12.54
CA LEU A 83 6.79 5.40 11.13
C LEU A 83 6.59 3.93 10.80
N ALA A 84 7.41 3.05 11.38
CA ALA A 84 7.24 1.61 11.20
C ALA A 84 5.88 1.14 11.72
N ILE A 85 5.45 1.65 12.85
CA ILE A 85 4.15 1.32 13.44
C ILE A 85 3.01 1.80 12.54
N GLN A 86 3.12 3.00 11.98
CA GLN A 86 2.11 3.53 11.07
C GLN A 86 1.97 2.67 9.82
N ILE A 87 3.08 2.24 9.25
CA ILE A 87 3.07 1.37 8.07
C ILE A 87 2.42 0.03 8.40
N LEU A 88 2.79 -0.56 9.52
CA LEU A 88 2.24 -1.84 9.94
C LEU A 88 0.72 -1.75 10.19
N SER A 89 0.27 -0.66 10.79
CA SER A 89 -1.15 -0.42 11.03
C SER A 89 -1.94 -0.36 9.72
N LEU A 90 -1.42 0.35 8.72
CA LEU A 90 -2.08 0.47 7.43
C LEU A 90 -2.17 -0.90 6.73
N ILE A 91 -1.09 -1.67 6.75
CA ILE A 91 -1.08 -2.99 6.17
C ILE A 91 -2.07 -3.91 6.88
N HIS A 92 -2.11 -3.84 8.20
CA HIS A 92 -3.02 -4.67 9.00
C HIS A 92 -4.48 -4.36 8.71
N ILE A 93 -4.83 -3.09 8.55
CA ILE A 93 -6.20 -2.68 8.21
C ILE A 93 -6.60 -3.24 6.84
N SER A 94 -5.67 -3.21 5.88
CA SER A 94 -5.94 -3.69 4.52
C SER A 94 -6.01 -5.21 4.42
N GLU A 95 -5.29 -5.94 5.28
CA GLU A 95 -5.25 -7.40 5.24
C GLU A 95 -5.25 -8.00 6.66
N PRO A 96 -6.29 -7.79 7.44
CA PRO A 96 -6.27 -8.23 8.84
C PRO A 96 -6.18 -9.74 9.02
N THR A 97 -6.67 -10.51 8.07
CA THR A 97 -6.71 -11.98 8.18
C THR A 97 -5.38 -12.61 7.77
N ARG A 98 -4.74 -12.10 6.73
CA ARG A 98 -3.51 -12.69 6.19
C ARG A 98 -2.28 -12.35 7.01
N LEU A 99 -2.28 -11.23 7.71
CA LEU A 99 -1.16 -10.77 8.49
C LEU A 99 -1.27 -11.13 9.97
N ALA A 100 -2.23 -11.96 10.32
CA ALA A 100 -2.33 -12.51 11.65
C ALA A 100 -1.20 -13.51 11.84
N LEU A 101 -0.09 -13.05 12.33
CA LEU A 101 1.10 -13.84 12.56
C LEU A 101 1.08 -14.45 13.95
#